data_bb6bbefe3065ff06384cd089d5524fbc
#
_entry.id   bb6bbefe3065ff06384cd089d5524fbc
#
_cell.length_a   1.000
_cell.length_b   1.000
_cell.length_c   1.000
_cell.angle_alpha   90.00
_cell.angle_beta   90.00
_cell.angle_gamma   90.00
#
_symmetry.space_group_name_H-M   'P 1'
#
loop_
_entity.id
_entity.type
_entity.pdbx_description
1 polymer ?
#
loop_
_entity_poly.entity_id
_entity_poly.type
_entity_poly.pdbx_seq_one_letter_code
_entity_poly.pdbx_strand_id
1 'polypeptide(L)'
;MEMFTLKTVAVANDGCPAIKEVMTKNPVTVSSNETVAEALYKMNQKNVLRLPVVTESGSVAGIIAKSDIKAKQAELAGFNAELPGSCPVAKLTKSAIIINENKNVADAYNMLNDEDIKSLVVVDDFRRITGMITKNDIAKLQAKEEAKEAENKLEADIRKYVTDNDKLVKAIIDDFDAADAVALAIFKALK
;
A
#
# COMPACT_ATOMS: atom_id res chain seq x y z
N MET A 1 0.72 23.71 6.01
CA MET A 1 0.00 22.42 6.09
C MET A 1 -0.80 22.30 4.82
N GLU A 2 -0.09 21.95 3.74
CA GLU A 2 -0.67 21.90 2.40
C GLU A 2 -1.60 20.70 2.30
N MET A 3 -2.84 20.95 1.96
CA MET A 3 -3.82 19.95 1.57
C MET A 3 -3.29 19.24 0.32
N PHE A 4 -2.77 18.02 0.50
CA PHE A 4 -2.49 17.11 -0.61
C PHE A 4 -3.81 16.81 -1.32
N THR A 5 -4.08 17.58 -2.33
CA THR A 5 -5.23 17.39 -3.19
C THR A 5 -4.92 16.20 -4.08
N LEU A 6 -5.70 15.14 -3.99
CA LEU A 6 -5.78 14.05 -4.97
C LEU A 6 -6.09 14.59 -6.39
N LYS A 7 -5.22 15.42 -6.96
CA LYS A 7 -5.41 15.89 -8.33
C LYS A 7 -5.12 14.82 -9.37
N THR A 8 -4.46 13.73 -9.00
CA THR A 8 -4.02 12.70 -9.97
C THR A 8 -4.78 11.36 -9.86
N VAL A 9 -5.41 11.05 -8.72
CA VAL A 9 -6.24 9.82 -8.57
C VAL A 9 -7.74 10.12 -8.80
N ALA A 10 -8.12 11.38 -8.92
CA ALA A 10 -9.50 11.83 -9.13
C ALA A 10 -9.85 12.04 -10.63
N VAL A 11 -9.17 11.38 -11.54
CA VAL A 11 -9.60 11.37 -12.93
C VAL A 11 -10.45 10.13 -13.16
N ALA A 12 -11.76 10.36 -13.26
CA ALA A 12 -12.76 9.47 -13.84
C ALA A 12 -12.51 7.95 -13.66
N ASN A 13 -13.50 7.24 -13.24
CA ASN A 13 -13.59 5.79 -13.01
C ASN A 13 -12.86 4.83 -14.01
N ASP A 14 -12.24 5.34 -15.05
CA ASP A 14 -11.64 4.56 -16.15
C ASP A 14 -10.12 4.35 -16.04
N GLY A 15 -9.44 4.89 -15.04
CA GLY A 15 -7.97 4.76 -14.89
C GLY A 15 -7.46 4.37 -13.51
N CYS A 16 -8.33 4.30 -12.51
CA CYS A 16 -7.92 3.96 -11.14
C CYS A 16 -7.76 2.44 -11.00
N PRO A 17 -6.59 1.94 -10.52
CA PRO A 17 -6.36 0.51 -10.40
C PRO A 17 -7.34 -0.15 -9.42
N ALA A 18 -7.60 -1.43 -9.62
CA ALA A 18 -8.37 -2.23 -8.68
C ALA A 18 -7.57 -2.45 -7.38
N ILE A 19 -8.26 -2.56 -6.25
CA ILE A 19 -7.62 -2.77 -4.94
C ILE A 19 -6.70 -3.99 -4.94
N LYS A 20 -7.08 -5.08 -5.62
CA LYS A 20 -6.28 -6.32 -5.76
C LYS A 20 -4.89 -6.11 -6.39
N GLU A 21 -4.66 -5.00 -7.07
CA GLU A 21 -3.37 -4.67 -7.69
C GLU A 21 -2.42 -3.96 -6.73
N VAL A 22 -2.99 -3.28 -5.72
CA VAL A 22 -2.26 -2.40 -4.78
C VAL A 22 -2.17 -2.96 -3.37
N MET A 23 -3.16 -3.77 -2.96
CA MET A 23 -3.24 -4.34 -1.62
C MET A 23 -2.04 -5.22 -1.25
N THR A 24 -1.76 -5.34 0.03
CA THR A 24 -0.93 -6.43 0.55
C THR A 24 -1.71 -7.74 0.44
N LYS A 25 -1.27 -8.62 -0.47
CA LYS A 25 -1.93 -9.92 -0.73
C LYS A 25 -1.58 -10.94 0.35
N ASN A 26 -2.51 -11.88 0.59
CA ASN A 26 -2.34 -12.99 1.54
C ASN A 26 -1.83 -12.51 2.90
N PRO A 27 -2.54 -11.61 3.57
CA PRO A 27 -2.10 -11.08 4.85
C PRO A 27 -2.02 -12.19 5.88
N VAL A 28 -1.07 -12.06 6.82
CA VAL A 28 -1.05 -12.96 7.98
C VAL A 28 -2.32 -12.74 8.77
N THR A 29 -2.99 -13.83 9.09
CA THR A 29 -4.20 -13.84 9.90
C THR A 29 -3.96 -14.50 11.26
N VAL A 30 -4.87 -14.26 12.18
CA VAL A 30 -4.93 -14.93 13.48
C VAL A 30 -6.33 -15.50 13.68
N SER A 31 -6.42 -16.72 14.21
CA SER A 31 -7.71 -17.30 14.56
C SER A 31 -8.29 -16.61 15.80
N SER A 32 -9.62 -16.50 15.86
CA SER A 32 -10.32 -16.00 17.05
C SER A 32 -10.01 -16.82 18.31
N ASN A 33 -9.61 -18.08 18.15
CA ASN A 33 -9.27 -19.01 19.24
C ASN A 33 -7.78 -18.92 19.65
N GLU A 34 -6.93 -18.31 18.84
CA GLU A 34 -5.53 -18.07 19.22
C GLU A 34 -5.43 -17.05 20.34
N THR A 35 -4.28 -17.03 20.99
CA THR A 35 -4.00 -16.15 22.12
C THR A 35 -3.41 -14.80 21.68
N VAL A 36 -3.50 -13.82 22.56
CA VAL A 36 -2.86 -12.50 22.36
C VAL A 36 -1.34 -12.64 22.22
N ALA A 37 -0.70 -13.58 22.92
CA ALA A 37 0.72 -13.84 22.79
C ALA A 37 1.08 -14.31 21.37
N GLU A 38 0.30 -15.23 20.79
CA GLU A 38 0.47 -15.71 19.42
C GLU A 38 0.24 -14.61 18.40
N ALA A 39 -0.78 -13.77 18.60
CA ALA A 39 -1.02 -12.61 17.75
C ALA A 39 0.17 -11.64 17.76
N LEU A 40 0.71 -11.30 18.94
CA LEU A 40 1.89 -10.45 19.09
C LEU A 40 3.13 -11.07 18.44
N TYR A 41 3.32 -12.37 18.61
CA TYR A 41 4.41 -13.10 17.96
C TYR A 41 4.33 -12.97 16.43
N LYS A 42 3.15 -13.25 15.85
CA LYS A 42 2.90 -13.11 14.41
C LYS A 42 3.15 -11.67 13.93
N MET A 43 2.65 -10.66 14.66
CA MET A 43 2.87 -9.24 14.33
C MET A 43 4.36 -8.88 14.32
N ASN A 44 5.13 -9.36 15.31
CA ASN A 44 6.56 -9.09 15.41
C ASN A 44 7.34 -9.80 14.30
N GLN A 45 7.07 -11.08 14.04
CA GLN A 45 7.73 -11.86 13.01
C GLN A 45 7.54 -11.28 11.61
N LYS A 46 6.36 -10.75 11.32
CA LYS A 46 6.02 -10.17 10.01
C LYS A 46 6.15 -8.66 9.95
N ASN A 47 6.58 -8.03 11.05
CA ASN A 47 6.70 -6.57 11.17
C ASN A 47 5.40 -5.84 10.77
N VAL A 48 4.26 -6.36 11.24
CA VAL A 48 2.93 -5.77 11.00
C VAL A 48 2.30 -5.31 12.30
N LEU A 49 1.44 -4.31 12.23
CA LEU A 49 0.80 -3.70 13.38
C LEU A 49 -0.63 -4.17 13.60
N ARG A 50 -1.21 -4.87 12.64
CA ARG A 50 -2.60 -5.37 12.64
C ARG A 50 -2.68 -6.71 11.96
N LEU A 51 -3.59 -7.55 12.45
CA LEU A 51 -3.91 -8.84 11.84
C LEU A 51 -5.42 -8.94 11.66
N PRO A 52 -5.90 -9.37 10.49
CA PRO A 52 -7.27 -9.83 10.36
C PRO A 52 -7.48 -11.03 11.29
N VAL A 53 -8.62 -11.04 11.96
CA VAL A 53 -9.05 -12.16 12.80
C VAL A 53 -10.05 -12.99 12.00
N VAL A 54 -9.80 -14.29 11.95
CA VAL A 54 -10.66 -15.22 11.24
C VAL A 54 -11.34 -16.20 12.21
N THR A 55 -12.54 -16.61 11.85
CA THR A 55 -13.23 -17.72 12.51
C THR A 55 -12.61 -19.05 12.09
N GLU A 56 -13.02 -20.15 12.73
CA GLU A 56 -12.64 -21.51 12.31
C GLU A 56 -13.08 -21.84 10.87
N SER A 57 -14.18 -21.23 10.41
CA SER A 57 -14.63 -21.37 9.02
C SER A 57 -13.83 -20.53 8.01
N GLY A 58 -12.84 -19.75 8.46
CA GLY A 58 -12.05 -18.87 7.60
C GLY A 58 -12.72 -17.53 7.25
N SER A 59 -13.89 -17.26 7.82
CA SER A 59 -14.59 -15.99 7.63
C SER A 59 -13.96 -14.86 8.46
N VAL A 60 -14.12 -13.61 8.02
CA VAL A 60 -13.65 -12.44 8.77
C VAL A 60 -14.43 -12.30 10.07
N ALA A 61 -13.75 -12.44 11.21
CA ALA A 61 -14.31 -12.17 12.53
C ALA A 61 -14.08 -10.71 12.96
N GLY A 62 -12.99 -10.09 12.48
CA GLY A 62 -12.65 -8.74 12.84
C GLY A 62 -11.18 -8.41 12.55
N ILE A 63 -10.64 -7.48 13.32
CA ILE A 63 -9.25 -7.07 13.27
C ILE A 63 -8.70 -6.87 14.69
N ILE A 64 -7.44 -7.22 14.91
CA ILE A 64 -6.71 -6.93 16.15
C ILE A 64 -5.49 -6.08 15.82
N ALA A 65 -5.25 -5.02 16.61
CA ALA A 65 -4.09 -4.16 16.45
C ALA A 65 -3.16 -4.22 17.66
N LYS A 66 -1.86 -4.06 17.41
CA LYS A 66 -0.84 -4.00 18.46
C LYS A 66 -1.09 -2.85 19.45
N SER A 67 -1.64 -1.74 18.96
CA SER A 67 -2.06 -0.61 19.80
C SER A 67 -3.17 -0.97 20.78
N ASP A 68 -4.15 -1.79 20.35
CA ASP A 68 -5.28 -2.17 21.19
C ASP A 68 -4.83 -3.11 22.32
N ILE A 69 -3.91 -4.02 22.00
CA ILE A 69 -3.28 -4.90 23.01
C ILE A 69 -2.52 -4.06 24.04
N LYS A 70 -1.69 -3.09 23.58
CA LYS A 70 -0.93 -2.19 24.46
C LYS A 70 -1.87 -1.32 25.32
N ALA A 71 -2.92 -0.78 24.74
CA ALA A 71 -3.91 0.01 25.48
C ALA A 71 -4.56 -0.81 26.58
N LYS A 72 -4.93 -2.07 26.30
CA LYS A 72 -5.50 -2.96 27.30
C LYS A 72 -4.49 -3.36 28.38
N GLN A 73 -3.22 -3.55 28.04
CA GLN A 73 -2.17 -3.79 29.01
C GLN A 73 -1.99 -2.58 29.95
N ALA A 74 -1.99 -1.35 29.40
CA ALA A 74 -1.88 -0.12 30.18
C ALA A 74 -3.09 0.08 31.12
N GLU A 75 -4.29 -0.18 30.62
CA GLU A 75 -5.53 -0.13 31.43
C GLU A 75 -5.42 -1.07 32.63
N LEU A 76 -5.03 -2.33 32.40
CA LEU A 76 -4.93 -3.34 33.46
C LEU A 76 -3.80 -3.01 34.45
N ALA A 77 -2.69 -2.46 33.98
CA ALA A 77 -1.59 -2.03 34.86
C ALA A 77 -2.02 -0.94 35.84
N GLY A 78 -2.96 -0.06 35.45
CA GLY A 78 -3.58 0.92 36.35
C GLY A 78 -4.36 0.29 37.52
N PHE A 79 -4.75 -0.98 37.41
CA PHE A 79 -5.40 -1.77 38.45
C PHE A 79 -4.48 -2.83 39.08
N ASN A 80 -3.15 -2.71 38.91
CA ASN A 80 -2.16 -3.72 39.32
C ASN A 80 -2.45 -5.13 38.75
N ALA A 81 -3.02 -5.20 37.55
CA ALA A 81 -3.30 -6.44 36.84
C ALA A 81 -2.54 -6.49 35.52
N GLU A 82 -2.26 -7.68 35.03
CA GLU A 82 -1.60 -7.90 33.74
C GLU A 82 -2.57 -8.57 32.75
N LEU A 83 -2.39 -8.24 31.46
CA LEU A 83 -3.09 -8.96 30.40
C LEU A 83 -2.44 -10.33 30.22
N PRO A 84 -3.11 -11.45 30.54
CA PRO A 84 -2.52 -12.76 30.35
C PRO A 84 -2.19 -13.01 28.86
N GLY A 85 -0.98 -13.52 28.59
CA GLY A 85 -0.62 -13.93 27.22
C GLY A 85 -1.57 -14.98 26.65
N SER A 86 -2.18 -15.79 27.51
CA SER A 86 -3.23 -16.77 27.17
C SER A 86 -4.62 -16.17 26.92
N CYS A 87 -4.78 -14.83 27.02
CA CYS A 87 -6.06 -14.19 26.71
C CYS A 87 -6.45 -14.46 25.26
N PRO A 88 -7.68 -14.96 24.98
CA PRO A 88 -8.11 -15.18 23.60
C PRO A 88 -8.16 -13.88 22.79
N VAL A 89 -7.70 -13.93 21.56
CA VAL A 89 -7.73 -12.81 20.60
C VAL A 89 -9.13 -12.23 20.46
N ALA A 90 -10.17 -13.09 20.48
CA ALA A 90 -11.57 -12.69 20.37
C ALA A 90 -11.99 -11.59 21.35
N LYS A 91 -11.38 -11.53 22.56
CA LYS A 91 -11.70 -10.51 23.57
C LYS A 91 -11.21 -9.11 23.23
N LEU A 92 -10.21 -8.99 22.34
CA LEU A 92 -9.62 -7.71 21.92
C LEU A 92 -9.87 -7.41 20.43
N THR A 93 -10.60 -8.30 19.76
CA THR A 93 -10.98 -8.14 18.36
C THR A 93 -12.01 -7.03 18.21
N LYS A 94 -11.74 -6.11 17.30
CA LYS A 94 -12.66 -5.05 16.87
C LYS A 94 -13.29 -5.41 15.53
N SER A 95 -14.42 -4.79 15.19
CA SER A 95 -15.04 -4.94 13.88
C SER A 95 -14.07 -4.50 12.78
N ALA A 96 -13.90 -5.34 11.77
CA ALA A 96 -13.13 -4.99 10.57
C ALA A 96 -14.02 -4.25 9.58
N ILE A 97 -13.48 -3.22 8.95
CA ILE A 97 -14.12 -2.61 7.79
C ILE A 97 -13.63 -3.38 6.57
N ILE A 98 -14.58 -3.84 5.77
CA ILE A 98 -14.35 -4.77 4.66
C ILE A 98 -14.59 -4.05 3.34
N ILE A 99 -13.75 -4.31 2.35
CA ILE A 99 -13.90 -3.82 0.98
C ILE A 99 -13.68 -4.97 -0.01
N ASN A 100 -14.40 -4.98 -1.13
CA ASN A 100 -14.22 -5.98 -2.18
C ASN A 100 -12.96 -5.68 -3.01
N GLU A 101 -12.21 -6.71 -3.37
CA GLU A 101 -10.96 -6.61 -4.12
C GLU A 101 -11.09 -6.01 -5.53
N ASN A 102 -12.29 -6.12 -6.13
CA ASN A 102 -12.59 -5.57 -7.45
C ASN A 102 -13.02 -4.09 -7.42
N LYS A 103 -13.17 -3.51 -6.22
CA LYS A 103 -13.36 -2.07 -6.06
C LYS A 103 -12.08 -1.32 -6.46
N ASN A 104 -12.21 -0.03 -6.78
CA ASN A 104 -11.07 0.80 -7.12
C ASN A 104 -10.36 1.37 -5.88
N VAL A 105 -9.12 1.80 -6.05
CA VAL A 105 -8.30 2.37 -4.97
C VAL A 105 -8.90 3.68 -4.45
N ALA A 106 -9.65 4.44 -5.27
CA ALA A 106 -10.30 5.67 -4.82
C ALA A 106 -11.39 5.39 -3.78
N ASP A 107 -12.15 4.30 -3.92
CA ASP A 107 -13.13 3.87 -2.90
C ASP A 107 -12.41 3.57 -1.57
N ALA A 108 -11.30 2.82 -1.63
CA ALA A 108 -10.50 2.52 -0.44
C ALA A 108 -9.92 3.78 0.20
N TYR A 109 -9.42 4.72 -0.61
CA TYR A 109 -8.89 5.99 -0.14
C TYR A 109 -9.95 6.81 0.60
N ASN A 110 -11.14 6.93 0.01
CA ASN A 110 -12.25 7.66 0.64
C ASN A 110 -12.62 7.09 2.01
N MET A 111 -12.64 5.75 2.12
CA MET A 111 -12.89 5.08 3.40
C MET A 111 -11.75 5.29 4.40
N LEU A 112 -10.49 5.25 3.94
CA LEU A 112 -9.31 5.44 4.78
C LEU A 112 -9.07 6.90 5.17
N ASN A 113 -9.74 7.88 4.55
CA ASN A 113 -9.69 9.28 4.95
C ASN A 113 -10.35 9.53 6.30
N ASP A 114 -11.27 8.69 6.72
CA ASP A 114 -11.76 8.68 8.09
C ASP A 114 -10.57 8.44 9.05
N GLU A 115 -10.41 9.31 10.05
CA GLU A 115 -9.28 9.24 10.99
C GLU A 115 -9.32 7.97 11.86
N ASP A 116 -10.49 7.41 12.06
CA ASP A 116 -10.67 6.18 12.85
C ASP A 116 -10.33 4.92 12.05
N ILE A 117 -10.37 5.00 10.71
CA ILE A 117 -10.11 3.85 9.83
C ILE A 117 -8.62 3.81 9.44
N LYS A 118 -7.87 2.87 10.00
CA LYS A 118 -6.43 2.73 9.75
C LYS A 118 -6.09 1.67 8.70
N SER A 119 -7.02 0.76 8.41
CA SER A 119 -6.85 -0.34 7.45
C SER A 119 -8.20 -0.93 7.06
N LEU A 120 -8.28 -1.45 5.85
CA LEU A 120 -9.43 -2.21 5.36
C LEU A 120 -9.00 -3.67 5.13
N VAL A 121 -9.88 -4.60 5.47
CA VAL A 121 -9.72 -6.01 5.12
C VAL A 121 -10.31 -6.20 3.74
N VAL A 122 -9.52 -6.71 2.80
CA VAL A 122 -9.95 -6.93 1.43
C VAL A 122 -10.44 -8.35 1.27
N VAL A 123 -11.59 -8.51 0.64
CA VAL A 123 -12.24 -9.80 0.44
C VAL A 123 -12.65 -10.00 -1.02
N ASP A 124 -12.75 -11.27 -1.42
CA ASP A 124 -13.35 -11.67 -2.69
C ASP A 124 -14.89 -11.64 -2.64
N ASP A 125 -15.53 -12.03 -3.74
CA ASP A 125 -16.99 -12.08 -3.86
C ASP A 125 -17.62 -13.12 -2.92
N PHE A 126 -16.83 -14.08 -2.45
CA PHE A 126 -17.24 -15.11 -1.47
C PHE A 126 -16.95 -14.70 -0.02
N ARG A 127 -16.54 -13.42 0.21
CA ARG A 127 -16.15 -12.87 1.52
C ARG A 127 -14.94 -13.53 2.17
N ARG A 128 -14.08 -14.19 1.39
CA ARG A 128 -12.81 -14.73 1.86
C ARG A 128 -11.76 -13.62 1.82
N ILE A 129 -10.87 -13.60 2.82
CA ILE A 129 -9.79 -12.61 2.88
C ILE A 129 -8.80 -12.87 1.75
N THR A 130 -8.59 -11.86 0.91
CA THR A 130 -7.59 -11.87 -0.16
C THR A 130 -6.45 -10.88 0.10
N GLY A 131 -6.72 -9.84 0.90
CA GLY A 131 -5.71 -8.82 1.17
C GLY A 131 -6.03 -7.91 2.36
N MET A 132 -5.13 -6.95 2.54
CA MET A 132 -5.33 -5.75 3.36
C MET A 132 -4.86 -4.53 2.61
N ILE A 133 -5.51 -3.39 2.80
CA ILE A 133 -5.08 -2.11 2.26
C ILE A 133 -5.06 -1.05 3.36
N THR A 134 -4.03 -0.22 3.32
CA THR A 134 -3.79 0.87 4.29
C THR A 134 -3.47 2.17 3.55
N LYS A 135 -3.43 3.30 4.27
CA LYS A 135 -2.95 4.57 3.71
C LYS A 135 -1.54 4.47 3.11
N ASN A 136 -0.66 3.65 3.71
CA ASN A 136 0.70 3.48 3.22
C ASN A 136 0.76 2.78 1.86
N ASP A 137 -0.16 1.84 1.59
CA ASP A 137 -0.20 1.16 0.30
C ASP A 137 -0.63 2.14 -0.80
N ILE A 138 -1.58 3.01 -0.51
CA ILE A 138 -2.03 4.07 -1.43
C ILE A 138 -0.93 5.12 -1.63
N ALA A 139 -0.23 5.54 -0.57
CA ALA A 139 0.87 6.49 -0.69
C ALA A 139 2.03 5.94 -1.54
N LYS A 140 2.33 4.63 -1.43
CA LYS A 140 3.33 3.98 -2.29
C LYS A 140 2.91 3.96 -3.76
N LEU A 141 1.63 3.74 -4.04
CA LEU A 141 1.09 3.82 -5.40
C LEU A 141 1.27 5.23 -5.96
N GLN A 142 0.86 6.26 -5.21
CA GLN A 142 0.98 7.66 -5.61
C GLN A 142 2.43 8.04 -5.91
N ALA A 143 3.36 7.70 -5.02
CA ALA A 143 4.78 7.97 -5.24
C ALA A 143 5.34 7.26 -6.49
N LYS A 144 4.85 6.06 -6.80
CA LYS A 144 5.25 5.34 -8.03
C LYS A 144 4.69 5.99 -9.29
N GLU A 145 3.46 6.47 -9.24
CA GLU A 145 2.83 7.17 -10.36
C GLU A 145 3.52 8.52 -10.62
N GLU A 146 3.78 9.30 -9.56
CA GLU A 146 4.52 10.58 -9.66
C GLU A 146 5.93 10.39 -10.25
N ALA A 147 6.64 9.34 -9.82
CA ALA A 147 7.96 9.01 -10.36
C ALA A 147 7.89 8.67 -11.86
N LYS A 148 6.88 7.91 -12.28
CA LYS A 148 6.65 7.55 -13.68
C LYS A 148 6.27 8.76 -14.53
N GLU A 149 5.44 9.66 -14.02
CA GLU A 149 5.09 10.92 -14.70
C GLU A 149 6.32 11.82 -14.87
N ALA A 150 7.18 11.92 -13.83
CA ALA A 150 8.42 12.69 -13.90
C ALA A 150 9.38 12.09 -14.94
N GLU A 151 9.50 10.76 -15.02
CA GLU A 151 10.31 10.05 -16.01
C GLU A 151 9.80 10.32 -17.44
N ASN A 152 8.48 10.16 -17.67
CA ASN A 152 7.85 10.42 -18.96
C ASN A 152 8.02 11.88 -19.40
N LYS A 153 7.91 12.82 -18.45
CA LYS A 153 8.13 14.24 -18.73
C LYS A 153 9.58 14.52 -19.12
N LEU A 154 10.53 13.95 -18.38
CA LEU A 154 11.96 14.09 -18.70
C LEU A 154 12.28 13.53 -20.08
N GLU A 155 11.75 12.35 -20.42
CA GLU A 155 11.90 11.78 -21.77
C GLU A 155 11.33 12.71 -22.86
N ALA A 156 10.15 13.29 -22.61
CA ALA A 156 9.52 14.21 -23.55
C ALA A 156 10.36 15.49 -23.73
N ASP A 157 10.90 16.04 -22.64
CA ASP A 157 11.77 17.22 -22.67
C ASP A 157 13.10 16.94 -23.40
N ILE A 158 13.70 15.76 -23.19
CA ILE A 158 14.90 15.31 -23.91
C ILE A 158 14.61 15.18 -25.42
N ARG A 159 13.49 14.50 -25.77
CA ARG A 159 13.11 14.36 -27.20
C ARG A 159 12.92 15.70 -27.88
N LYS A 160 12.23 16.63 -27.19
CA LYS A 160 12.06 18.00 -27.68
C LYS A 160 13.40 18.70 -27.88
N TYR A 161 14.32 18.65 -26.89
CA TYR A 161 15.63 19.23 -26.97
C TYR A 161 16.43 18.67 -28.16
N VAL A 162 16.43 17.35 -28.36
CA VAL A 162 17.08 16.68 -29.49
C VAL A 162 16.51 17.17 -30.83
N THR A 163 15.18 17.28 -30.94
CA THR A 163 14.48 17.73 -32.14
C THR A 163 14.82 19.20 -32.45
N ASP A 164 14.77 20.07 -31.44
CA ASP A 164 15.02 21.51 -31.58
C ASP A 164 16.49 21.80 -31.91
N ASN A 165 17.42 20.91 -31.55
CA ASN A 165 18.85 21.03 -31.73
C ASN A 165 19.44 19.96 -32.67
N ASP A 166 18.65 19.38 -33.58
CA ASP A 166 19.06 18.26 -34.45
C ASP A 166 20.43 18.47 -35.13
N LYS A 167 20.72 19.69 -35.63
CA LYS A 167 22.02 20.02 -36.27
C LYS A 167 23.17 20.00 -35.27
N LEU A 168 22.95 20.49 -34.04
CA LEU A 168 23.96 20.49 -32.98
C LEU A 168 24.21 19.08 -32.45
N VAL A 169 23.16 18.32 -32.23
CA VAL A 169 23.25 16.93 -31.79
C VAL A 169 23.96 16.06 -32.83
N LYS A 170 23.69 16.25 -34.12
CA LYS A 170 24.41 15.56 -35.18
C LYS A 170 25.89 15.92 -35.18
N ALA A 171 26.22 17.20 -35.05
CA ALA A 171 27.63 17.65 -35.03
C ALA A 171 28.40 17.04 -33.84
N ILE A 172 27.75 16.92 -32.68
CA ILE A 172 28.35 16.28 -31.50
C ILE A 172 28.52 14.76 -31.71
N ILE A 173 27.56 14.09 -32.36
CA ILE A 173 27.65 12.64 -32.64
C ILE A 173 28.71 12.35 -33.69
N ASP A 174 28.84 13.18 -34.73
CA ASP A 174 29.86 13.01 -35.78
C ASP A 174 31.27 13.21 -35.24
N ASP A 175 31.45 14.04 -34.18
CA ASP A 175 32.71 14.28 -33.48
C ASP A 175 33.06 13.22 -32.42
N PHE A 176 32.09 12.38 -32.02
CA PHE A 176 32.33 11.30 -31.09
C PHE A 176 32.93 10.07 -31.80
N ASP A 177 34.19 9.81 -31.51
CA ASP A 177 34.84 8.55 -31.89
C ASP A 177 34.03 7.35 -31.35
N ALA A 178 33.99 6.27 -32.11
CA ALA A 178 33.15 5.10 -31.89
C ALA A 178 33.25 4.40 -30.47
N ALA A 179 34.05 4.99 -29.58
CA ALA A 179 34.30 4.50 -28.24
C ALA A 179 33.17 4.86 -27.19
N ASP A 180 32.33 5.85 -27.46
CA ASP A 180 31.28 6.24 -26.53
C ASP A 180 29.91 5.61 -26.88
N ALA A 181 29.85 4.29 -26.74
CA ALA A 181 28.65 3.49 -27.00
C ALA A 181 27.42 3.91 -26.18
N VAL A 182 27.62 4.62 -25.08
CA VAL A 182 26.52 5.05 -24.17
C VAL A 182 25.75 6.23 -24.78
N ALA A 183 26.41 7.24 -25.30
CA ALA A 183 25.77 8.39 -25.95
C ALA A 183 25.02 7.95 -27.23
N LEU A 184 25.60 7.03 -27.99
CA LEU A 184 24.97 6.42 -29.17
C LEU A 184 23.75 5.55 -28.80
N ALA A 185 23.80 4.86 -27.68
CA ALA A 185 22.68 4.05 -27.19
C ALA A 185 21.49 4.92 -26.77
N ILE A 186 21.72 6.02 -26.06
CA ILE A 186 20.70 7.01 -25.69
C ILE A 186 20.06 7.62 -26.94
N PHE A 187 20.86 8.01 -27.92
CA PHE A 187 20.36 8.57 -29.20
C PHE A 187 19.51 7.56 -29.99
N LYS A 188 19.92 6.28 -30.02
CA LYS A 188 19.14 5.22 -30.68
C LYS A 188 17.83 4.88 -29.95
N ALA A 189 17.81 5.00 -28.63
CA ALA A 189 16.59 4.76 -27.83
C ALA A 189 15.55 5.89 -27.94
N LEU A 190 16.02 7.11 -28.37
CA LEU A 190 15.18 8.29 -28.57
C LEU A 190 14.62 8.44 -29.99
N LYS A 191 15.00 7.58 -30.92
CA LYS A 191 14.45 7.48 -32.29
C LYS A 191 13.32 6.44 -32.33
#